data_d9aa58ba4dcae75525516aab9f801432
#
_entry.id   d9aa58ba4dcae75525516aab9f801432
#
_cell.length_a   1.000
_cell.length_b   1.000
_cell.length_c   1.000
_cell.angle_alpha   90.00
_cell.angle_beta   90.00
_cell.angle_gamma   90.00
#
_symmetry.space_group_name_H-M   'P 1'
#
loop_
_entity.id
_entity.type
_entity.pdbx_description
1 polymer ?
#
loop_
_entity_poly.entity_id
_entity_poly.type
_entity_poly.pdbx_seq_one_letter_code
_entity_poly.pdbx_strand_id
1 'polypeptide(L)'
;LNADKAVVGVIAFKIETGEIYYIKSKATVLATGGAGRIYSSTTNALINSGDGIGMALRAGMPVQDIEMWQFHPTGIHGAGTLVTEGCRGEGGYLLNKDGERFMERYAPNAKDLASRDVVARSMAMEILEGRGCGPNADHIFLRLDHLGPEVVHKRLPGITELSKTFAGVDPAVQPIPVVPLSLIHISEPTRLTS
;
A
#
# COMPACT_ATOMS: atom_id res chain seq x y z
N LEU A 1 10.04 0.60 30.91
CA LEU A 1 9.12 1.13 31.93
C LEU A 1 9.72 0.97 33.33
N ASN A 2 9.40 1.89 34.26
CA ASN A 2 9.69 1.71 35.68
C ASN A 2 8.61 0.84 36.37
N ALA A 3 8.73 0.68 37.70
CA ALA A 3 7.77 -0.10 38.48
C ALA A 3 6.32 0.45 38.40
N ASP A 4 6.17 1.76 38.22
CA ASP A 4 4.88 2.43 38.06
C ASP A 4 4.35 2.41 36.63
N LYS A 5 5.00 1.65 35.74
CA LYS A 5 4.72 1.57 34.29
C LYS A 5 4.92 2.89 33.52
N ALA A 6 5.64 3.86 34.09
CA ALA A 6 5.99 5.07 33.38
C ALA A 6 7.19 4.87 32.44
N VAL A 7 7.16 5.52 31.29
CA VAL A 7 8.29 5.56 30.35
C VAL A 7 9.36 6.47 30.91
N VAL A 8 10.55 5.95 31.15
CA VAL A 8 11.67 6.67 31.80
C VAL A 8 12.90 6.81 30.90
N GLY A 9 12.79 6.38 29.67
CA GLY A 9 13.86 6.45 28.69
C GLY A 9 13.82 5.34 27.67
N VAL A 10 14.94 5.16 26.98
CA VAL A 10 15.12 4.11 25.97
C VAL A 10 16.41 3.33 26.21
N ILE A 11 16.39 2.08 25.78
CA ILE A 11 17.62 1.27 25.64
C ILE A 11 18.02 1.34 24.18
N ALA A 12 19.26 1.72 23.91
CA ALA A 12 19.82 1.80 22.59
C ALA A 12 20.96 0.78 22.46
N PHE A 13 21.03 0.15 21.30
CA PHE A 13 22.10 -0.77 20.94
C PHE A 13 22.94 -0.16 19.82
N LYS A 14 24.24 -0.02 20.08
CA LYS A 14 25.19 0.47 19.08
C LYS A 14 25.64 -0.69 18.20
N ILE A 15 25.21 -0.73 16.97
CA ILE A 15 25.41 -1.86 16.05
C ILE A 15 26.90 -2.14 15.81
N GLU A 16 27.70 -1.07 15.68
CA GLU A 16 29.14 -1.17 15.36
C GLU A 16 29.97 -1.85 16.46
N THR A 17 29.63 -1.60 17.72
CA THR A 17 30.44 -2.04 18.88
C THR A 17 29.75 -3.08 19.76
N GLY A 18 28.44 -3.28 19.59
CA GLY A 18 27.65 -4.17 20.44
C GLY A 18 27.32 -3.58 21.82
N GLU A 19 27.65 -2.30 22.06
CA GLU A 19 27.43 -1.64 23.34
C GLU A 19 25.95 -1.32 23.56
N ILE A 20 25.48 -1.47 24.79
CA ILE A 20 24.11 -1.15 25.19
C ILE A 20 24.12 0.13 26.01
N TYR A 21 23.28 1.08 25.63
CA TYR A 21 23.12 2.36 26.31
C TYR A 21 21.73 2.45 26.94
N TYR A 22 21.66 2.93 28.17
CA TYR A 22 20.42 3.35 28.79
C TYR A 22 20.36 4.88 28.81
N ILE A 23 19.44 5.43 28.01
CA ILE A 23 19.25 6.87 27.86
C ILE A 23 18.03 7.28 28.68
N LYS A 24 18.24 7.92 29.82
CA LYS A 24 17.14 8.43 30.66
C LYS A 24 16.48 9.64 30.00
N SER A 25 15.15 9.68 30.02
CA SER A 25 14.38 10.81 29.51
C SER A 25 13.15 11.07 30.37
N LYS A 26 12.72 12.33 30.45
CA LYS A 26 11.47 12.74 31.09
C LYS A 26 10.25 12.49 30.21
N ALA A 27 10.47 12.48 28.90
CA ALA A 27 9.48 12.19 27.87
C ALA A 27 10.15 11.43 26.73
N THR A 28 9.45 10.50 26.13
CA THR A 28 9.93 9.72 24.98
C THR A 28 8.90 9.80 23.87
N VAL A 29 9.33 10.24 22.69
CA VAL A 29 8.48 10.26 21.49
C VAL A 29 8.72 8.96 20.73
N LEU A 30 7.64 8.20 20.52
CA LEU A 30 7.66 7.02 19.69
C LEU A 30 7.33 7.42 18.24
N ALA A 31 8.33 7.45 17.37
CA ALA A 31 8.23 7.88 15.97
C ALA A 31 8.90 6.85 15.05
N THR A 32 8.54 5.58 15.22
CA THR A 32 9.20 4.42 14.59
C THR A 32 8.71 4.11 13.18
N GLY A 33 7.91 4.98 12.58
CA GLY A 33 7.33 4.74 11.26
C GLY A 33 6.16 3.76 11.28
N GLY A 34 5.78 3.32 10.10
CA GLY A 34 4.62 2.47 9.90
C GLY A 34 4.88 0.98 10.08
N ALA A 35 3.89 0.18 9.72
CA ALA A 35 3.92 -1.28 9.80
C ALA A 35 3.49 -1.94 8.48
N GLY A 36 3.60 -1.25 7.34
CA GLY A 36 3.12 -1.75 6.04
C GLY A 36 3.76 -3.07 5.60
N ARG A 37 4.93 -3.39 6.16
CA ARG A 37 5.67 -4.63 5.86
C ARG A 37 5.06 -5.90 6.45
N ILE A 38 4.01 -5.80 7.24
CA ILE A 38 3.21 -6.96 7.65
C ILE A 38 2.40 -7.57 6.50
N TYR A 39 2.21 -6.81 5.41
CA TYR A 39 1.54 -7.27 4.20
C TYR A 39 2.55 -7.74 3.15
N SER A 40 2.19 -8.78 2.40
CA SER A 40 3.05 -9.37 1.35
C SER A 40 3.26 -8.39 0.18
N SER A 41 2.22 -7.62 -0.18
CA SER A 41 2.30 -6.60 -1.22
C SER A 41 2.28 -5.21 -0.59
N THR A 42 3.40 -4.46 -0.70
CA THR A 42 3.57 -3.16 -0.05
C THR A 42 4.68 -2.35 -0.71
N THR A 43 4.52 -1.02 -0.71
CA THR A 43 5.58 -0.06 -1.09
C THR A 43 6.45 0.35 0.10
N ASN A 44 6.13 -0.09 1.30
CA ASN A 44 6.85 0.30 2.50
C ASN A 44 8.26 -0.31 2.53
N ALA A 45 9.21 0.45 3.08
CA ALA A 45 10.56 -0.01 3.32
C ALA A 45 10.59 -1.21 4.28
N LEU A 46 11.63 -2.04 4.18
CA LEU A 46 11.79 -3.25 5.01
C LEU A 46 11.76 -2.97 6.52
N ILE A 47 12.18 -1.77 6.92
CA ILE A 47 12.18 -1.33 8.32
C ILE A 47 10.80 -1.01 8.88
N ASN A 48 9.76 -0.90 8.04
CA ASN A 48 8.41 -0.59 8.48
C ASN A 48 7.66 -1.86 8.94
N SER A 49 8.24 -2.53 9.92
CA SER A 49 7.79 -3.81 10.47
C SER A 49 6.73 -3.69 11.59
N GLY A 50 6.47 -2.45 12.07
CA GLY A 50 5.53 -2.22 13.18
C GLY A 50 6.12 -2.41 14.57
N ASP A 51 7.43 -2.39 14.70
CA ASP A 51 8.13 -2.63 15.99
C ASP A 51 7.67 -1.67 17.09
N GLY A 52 7.44 -0.38 16.76
CA GLY A 52 6.95 0.58 17.72
C GLY A 52 5.56 0.28 18.24
N ILE A 53 4.64 -0.13 17.36
CA ILE A 53 3.30 -0.58 17.75
C ILE A 53 3.41 -1.83 18.63
N GLY A 54 4.25 -2.77 18.24
CA GLY A 54 4.50 -3.99 19.00
C GLY A 54 5.10 -3.72 20.39
N MET A 55 6.00 -2.73 20.51
CA MET A 55 6.53 -2.30 21.81
C MET A 55 5.46 -1.71 22.70
N ALA A 56 4.61 -0.82 22.16
CA ALA A 56 3.50 -0.23 22.88
C ALA A 56 2.52 -1.28 23.40
N LEU A 57 2.12 -2.23 22.56
CA LEU A 57 1.26 -3.35 22.93
C LEU A 57 1.87 -4.22 24.04
N ARG A 58 3.13 -4.61 23.90
CA ARG A 58 3.83 -5.41 24.93
C ARG A 58 3.99 -4.66 26.25
N ALA A 59 4.04 -3.32 26.18
CA ALA A 59 4.07 -2.48 27.39
C ALA A 59 2.69 -2.28 28.03
N GLY A 60 1.62 -2.84 27.44
CA GLY A 60 0.25 -2.69 27.93
C GLY A 60 -0.34 -1.30 27.64
N MET A 61 0.22 -0.56 26.68
CA MET A 61 -0.32 0.73 26.26
C MET A 61 -1.52 0.50 25.31
N PRO A 62 -2.56 1.33 25.41
CA PRO A 62 -3.67 1.28 24.48
C PRO A 62 -3.19 1.66 23.07
N VAL A 63 -3.71 0.95 22.08
CA VAL A 63 -3.56 1.27 20.66
C VAL A 63 -4.93 1.45 20.05
N GLN A 64 -5.02 2.25 18.99
CA GLN A 64 -6.27 2.61 18.33
C GLN A 64 -6.12 2.46 16.82
N ASP A 65 -7.23 2.12 16.17
CA ASP A 65 -7.36 2.08 14.70
C ASP A 65 -6.29 1.23 14.00
N ILE A 66 -5.80 0.17 14.63
CA ILE A 66 -4.73 -0.68 14.10
C ILE A 66 -5.13 -1.45 12.84
N GLU A 67 -6.42 -1.57 12.57
CA GLU A 67 -7.00 -2.17 11.36
C GLU A 67 -7.18 -1.17 10.21
N MET A 68 -7.02 0.13 10.47
CA MET A 68 -7.25 1.18 9.47
C MET A 68 -6.02 1.34 8.56
N TRP A 69 -6.03 0.62 7.47
CA TRP A 69 -4.96 0.65 6.45
C TRP A 69 -5.47 1.22 5.14
N GLN A 70 -4.69 2.13 4.55
CA GLN A 70 -4.90 2.53 3.17
C GLN A 70 -4.13 1.60 2.24
N PHE A 71 -4.87 0.99 1.33
CA PHE A 71 -4.31 0.25 0.22
C PHE A 71 -4.35 1.10 -1.05
N HIS A 72 -3.24 1.10 -1.80
CA HIS A 72 -3.27 1.62 -3.15
C HIS A 72 -3.78 0.54 -4.08
N PRO A 73 -4.77 0.81 -4.95
CA PRO A 73 -5.37 -0.23 -5.77
C PRO A 73 -4.42 -0.83 -6.79
N THR A 74 -3.51 -0.04 -7.34
CA THR A 74 -2.69 -0.44 -8.48
C THR A 74 -1.21 -0.57 -8.11
N GLY A 75 -0.83 -1.69 -7.51
CA GLY A 75 0.55 -2.16 -7.41
C GLY A 75 0.84 -3.21 -8.47
N ILE A 76 2.03 -3.22 -9.05
CA ILE A 76 2.44 -4.26 -10.00
C ILE A 76 2.45 -5.61 -9.27
N HIS A 77 1.70 -6.58 -9.79
CA HIS A 77 1.63 -7.93 -9.24
C HIS A 77 3.03 -8.56 -9.14
N GLY A 78 3.33 -9.17 -8.01
CA GLY A 78 4.62 -9.81 -7.73
C GLY A 78 5.80 -8.88 -7.43
N ALA A 79 5.71 -7.58 -7.76
CA ALA A 79 6.82 -6.64 -7.59
C ALA A 79 6.62 -5.66 -6.41
N GLY A 80 5.39 -5.41 -5.98
CA GLY A 80 5.10 -4.42 -4.94
C GLY A 80 5.41 -2.98 -5.34
N THR A 81 5.54 -2.71 -6.64
CA THR A 81 5.83 -1.39 -7.19
C THR A 81 4.54 -0.66 -7.53
N LEU A 82 4.43 0.60 -7.09
CA LEU A 82 3.22 1.39 -7.26
C LEU A 82 3.06 1.88 -8.70
N VAL A 83 1.90 1.62 -9.30
CA VAL A 83 1.42 2.27 -10.52
C VAL A 83 0.54 3.44 -10.12
N THR A 84 0.96 4.65 -10.47
CA THR A 84 0.29 5.89 -10.06
C THR A 84 -1.19 5.93 -10.42
N GLU A 85 -1.98 6.56 -9.58
CA GLU A 85 -3.40 6.86 -9.83
C GLU A 85 -3.62 7.65 -11.13
N GLY A 86 -2.61 8.42 -11.55
CA GLY A 86 -2.61 9.15 -12.82
C GLY A 86 -2.93 8.27 -14.05
N CYS A 87 -2.60 6.97 -14.01
CA CYS A 87 -2.97 6.04 -15.09
C CYS A 87 -4.49 5.96 -15.29
N ARG A 88 -5.24 5.89 -14.18
CA ARG A 88 -6.70 5.91 -14.22
C ARG A 88 -7.24 7.30 -14.55
N GLY A 89 -6.54 8.35 -14.09
CA GLY A 89 -6.85 9.76 -14.45
C GLY A 89 -6.69 10.05 -15.93
N GLU A 90 -5.74 9.43 -16.61
CA GLU A 90 -5.56 9.53 -18.07
C GLU A 90 -6.56 8.66 -18.87
N GLY A 91 -7.44 7.91 -18.18
CA GLY A 91 -8.48 7.10 -18.82
C GLY A 91 -8.24 5.59 -18.75
N GLY A 92 -7.23 5.15 -18.02
CA GLY A 92 -7.03 3.72 -17.74
C GLY A 92 -8.16 3.13 -16.90
N TYR A 93 -8.48 1.85 -17.11
CA TYR A 93 -9.53 1.16 -16.39
C TYR A 93 -9.15 -0.27 -16.01
N LEU A 94 -9.86 -0.80 -15.04
CA LEU A 94 -9.62 -2.13 -14.47
C LEU A 94 -10.55 -3.17 -15.08
N LEU A 95 -9.97 -4.34 -15.40
CA LEU A 95 -10.70 -5.50 -15.95
C LEU A 95 -10.45 -6.73 -15.10
N ASN A 96 -11.52 -7.50 -14.86
CA ASN A 96 -11.43 -8.85 -14.35
C ASN A 96 -11.14 -9.86 -15.47
N LYS A 97 -11.05 -11.16 -15.14
CA LYS A 97 -10.74 -12.22 -16.10
C LYS A 97 -11.76 -12.35 -17.24
N ASP A 98 -13.00 -11.96 -16.99
CA ASP A 98 -14.09 -12.04 -17.95
C ASP A 98 -14.12 -10.83 -18.92
N GLY A 99 -13.16 -9.91 -18.78
CA GLY A 99 -13.08 -8.67 -19.52
C GLY A 99 -14.10 -7.62 -19.08
N GLU A 100 -14.73 -7.82 -17.93
CA GLU A 100 -15.69 -6.87 -17.37
C GLU A 100 -14.98 -5.70 -16.73
N ARG A 101 -15.44 -4.48 -17.01
CA ARG A 101 -15.07 -3.25 -16.31
C ARG A 101 -15.86 -3.14 -15.02
N PHE A 102 -15.51 -3.97 -14.03
CA PHE A 102 -16.27 -4.22 -12.82
C PHE A 102 -16.49 -2.98 -11.94
N MET A 103 -15.64 -1.95 -12.07
CA MET A 103 -15.84 -0.70 -11.32
C MET A 103 -17.14 0.03 -11.66
N GLU A 104 -17.71 -0.22 -12.83
CA GLU A 104 -19.05 0.32 -13.18
C GLU A 104 -20.17 -0.26 -12.32
N ARG A 105 -19.98 -1.49 -11.80
CA ARG A 105 -20.91 -2.14 -10.88
C ARG A 105 -20.72 -1.69 -9.44
N TYR A 106 -19.47 -1.53 -8.98
CA TYR A 106 -19.17 -1.15 -7.60
C TYR A 106 -19.30 0.36 -7.33
N ALA A 107 -18.99 1.19 -8.31
CA ALA A 107 -19.01 2.65 -8.21
C ALA A 107 -19.55 3.28 -9.52
N PRO A 108 -20.85 3.20 -9.82
CA PRO A 108 -21.40 3.60 -11.12
C PRO A 108 -21.08 5.03 -11.55
N ASN A 109 -20.97 5.95 -10.59
CA ASN A 109 -20.70 7.37 -10.87
C ASN A 109 -19.22 7.67 -11.08
N ALA A 110 -18.37 7.24 -10.16
CA ALA A 110 -16.94 7.55 -10.17
C ALA A 110 -16.09 6.51 -10.93
N LYS A 111 -16.63 5.29 -11.12
CA LYS A 111 -15.99 4.16 -11.80
C LYS A 111 -14.56 3.94 -11.28
N ASP A 112 -13.59 3.85 -12.18
CA ASP A 112 -12.18 3.64 -11.87
C ASP A 112 -11.52 4.83 -11.13
N LEU A 113 -12.20 5.98 -11.05
CA LEU A 113 -11.78 7.16 -10.29
C LEU A 113 -12.41 7.26 -8.90
N ALA A 114 -13.07 6.21 -8.43
CA ALA A 114 -13.53 6.11 -7.05
C ALA A 114 -12.35 6.19 -6.06
N SER A 115 -12.64 6.44 -4.80
CA SER A 115 -11.61 6.51 -3.76
C SER A 115 -10.79 5.22 -3.67
N ARG A 116 -9.54 5.34 -3.24
CA ARG A 116 -8.57 4.23 -3.23
C ARG A 116 -9.08 3.00 -2.48
N ASP A 117 -9.77 3.22 -1.36
CA ASP A 117 -10.34 2.15 -0.55
C ASP A 117 -11.48 1.41 -1.27
N VAL A 118 -12.35 2.13 -1.97
CA VAL A 118 -13.43 1.53 -2.77
C VAL A 118 -12.85 0.70 -3.90
N VAL A 119 -11.89 1.24 -4.66
CA VAL A 119 -11.27 0.51 -5.76
C VAL A 119 -10.51 -0.72 -5.25
N ALA A 120 -9.70 -0.56 -4.21
CA ALA A 120 -8.90 -1.67 -3.65
C ALA A 120 -9.80 -2.80 -3.11
N ARG A 121 -10.88 -2.47 -2.39
CA ARG A 121 -11.85 -3.47 -1.93
C ARG A 121 -12.59 -4.15 -3.07
N SER A 122 -13.00 -3.41 -4.10
CA SER A 122 -13.64 -3.99 -5.27
C SER A 122 -12.72 -4.98 -5.99
N MET A 123 -11.45 -4.64 -6.16
CA MET A 123 -10.45 -5.56 -6.72
C MET A 123 -10.28 -6.83 -5.86
N ALA A 124 -10.19 -6.66 -4.54
CA ALA A 124 -10.09 -7.79 -3.62
C ALA A 124 -11.32 -8.70 -3.72
N MET A 125 -12.53 -8.12 -3.81
CA MET A 125 -13.76 -8.91 -4.00
C MET A 125 -13.75 -9.68 -5.32
N GLU A 126 -13.32 -9.07 -6.43
CA GLU A 126 -13.21 -9.77 -7.72
C GLU A 126 -12.25 -10.97 -7.62
N ILE A 127 -11.10 -10.79 -6.96
CA ILE A 127 -10.11 -11.85 -6.75
C ILE A 127 -10.69 -12.97 -5.85
N LEU A 128 -11.29 -12.61 -4.71
CA LEU A 128 -11.85 -13.56 -3.74
C LEU A 128 -13.00 -14.39 -4.33
N GLU A 129 -13.82 -13.79 -5.18
CA GLU A 129 -14.93 -14.46 -5.87
C GLU A 129 -14.48 -15.24 -7.12
N GLY A 130 -13.16 -15.35 -7.34
CA GLY A 130 -12.58 -16.14 -8.42
C GLY A 130 -12.66 -15.48 -9.80
N ARG A 131 -12.88 -14.18 -9.88
CA ARG A 131 -12.84 -13.39 -11.13
C ARG A 131 -11.50 -12.68 -11.33
N GLY A 132 -10.49 -12.99 -10.55
CA GLY A 132 -9.12 -12.55 -10.76
C GLY A 132 -8.54 -13.07 -12.07
N CYS A 133 -7.54 -12.37 -12.58
CA CYS A 133 -6.83 -12.68 -13.83
C CYS A 133 -5.63 -13.58 -13.57
N GLY A 134 -5.08 -14.13 -14.65
CA GLY A 134 -3.92 -15.01 -14.64
C GLY A 134 -4.21 -16.44 -14.17
N PRO A 135 -3.19 -17.30 -14.16
CA PRO A 135 -3.35 -18.72 -13.85
C PRO A 135 -3.78 -18.98 -12.40
N ASN A 136 -3.42 -18.09 -11.49
CA ASN A 136 -3.75 -18.19 -10.06
C ASN A 136 -5.00 -17.38 -9.68
N ALA A 137 -5.61 -16.64 -10.59
CA ALA A 137 -6.73 -15.74 -10.36
C ALA A 137 -6.46 -14.72 -9.22
N ASP A 138 -5.23 -14.22 -9.10
CA ASP A 138 -4.71 -13.46 -7.95
C ASP A 138 -4.43 -11.98 -8.24
N HIS A 139 -4.76 -11.49 -9.43
CA HIS A 139 -4.57 -10.10 -9.81
C HIS A 139 -5.70 -9.59 -10.73
N ILE A 140 -5.67 -8.30 -11.04
CA ILE A 140 -6.59 -7.61 -11.94
C ILE A 140 -5.75 -6.99 -13.07
N PHE A 141 -6.33 -6.75 -14.24
CA PHE A 141 -5.66 -6.03 -15.32
C PHE A 141 -5.99 -4.54 -15.30
N LEU A 142 -4.95 -3.70 -15.29
CA LEU A 142 -5.05 -2.28 -15.61
C LEU A 142 -4.78 -2.08 -17.10
N ARG A 143 -5.76 -1.60 -17.82
CA ARG A 143 -5.71 -1.42 -19.27
C ARG A 143 -5.44 0.03 -19.65
N LEU A 144 -4.43 0.26 -20.48
CA LEU A 144 -4.01 1.56 -21.01
C LEU A 144 -3.84 1.58 -22.54
N ASP A 145 -3.75 0.40 -23.18
CA ASP A 145 -3.48 0.23 -24.61
C ASP A 145 -4.49 0.95 -25.52
N HIS A 146 -5.74 1.09 -25.07
CA HIS A 146 -6.78 1.83 -25.81
C HIS A 146 -6.51 3.34 -25.92
N LEU A 147 -5.61 3.90 -25.11
CA LEU A 147 -5.22 5.32 -25.19
C LEU A 147 -4.26 5.61 -26.35
N GLY A 148 -3.66 4.54 -26.89
CA GLY A 148 -2.66 4.61 -27.93
C GLY A 148 -1.24 4.90 -27.43
N PRO A 149 -0.22 4.46 -28.20
CA PRO A 149 1.19 4.52 -27.75
C PRO A 149 1.70 5.95 -27.53
N GLU A 150 1.21 6.92 -28.32
CA GLU A 150 1.62 8.33 -28.12
C GLU A 150 1.23 8.85 -26.73
N VAL A 151 0.00 8.58 -26.30
CA VAL A 151 -0.49 9.04 -24.99
C VAL A 151 0.24 8.31 -23.88
N VAL A 152 0.34 6.97 -23.96
CA VAL A 152 0.97 6.14 -22.92
C VAL A 152 2.44 6.51 -22.76
N HIS A 153 3.22 6.58 -23.85
CA HIS A 153 4.65 6.85 -23.74
C HIS A 153 4.95 8.33 -23.41
N LYS A 154 4.12 9.27 -23.85
CA LYS A 154 4.36 10.71 -23.64
C LYS A 154 3.87 11.20 -22.27
N ARG A 155 2.69 10.74 -21.81
CA ARG A 155 2.09 11.20 -20.56
C ARG A 155 2.44 10.30 -19.36
N LEU A 156 2.76 9.03 -19.61
CA LEU A 156 3.05 8.03 -18.58
C LEU A 156 4.43 7.36 -18.79
N PRO A 157 5.52 8.13 -19.08
CA PRO A 157 6.82 7.53 -19.39
C PRO A 157 7.37 6.69 -18.24
N GLY A 158 7.24 7.16 -17.00
CA GLY A 158 7.67 6.42 -15.82
C GLY A 158 6.90 5.12 -15.62
N ILE A 159 5.61 5.08 -15.95
CA ILE A 159 4.81 3.87 -15.87
C ILE A 159 5.18 2.88 -16.97
N THR A 160 5.48 3.38 -18.15
CA THR A 160 5.99 2.55 -19.25
C THR A 160 7.28 1.83 -18.85
N GLU A 161 8.21 2.55 -18.26
CA GLU A 161 9.48 1.98 -17.78
C GLU A 161 9.26 0.98 -16.63
N LEU A 162 8.46 1.35 -15.63
CA LEU A 162 8.14 0.47 -14.50
C LEU A 162 7.45 -0.82 -14.94
N SER A 163 6.47 -0.73 -15.85
CA SER A 163 5.75 -1.90 -16.35
C SER A 163 6.65 -2.83 -17.15
N LYS A 164 7.54 -2.29 -17.98
CA LYS A 164 8.54 -3.08 -18.72
C LYS A 164 9.52 -3.77 -17.77
N THR A 165 10.00 -3.04 -16.77
CA THR A 165 11.01 -3.55 -15.83
C THR A 165 10.44 -4.59 -14.87
N PHE A 166 9.27 -4.34 -14.28
CA PHE A 166 8.74 -5.15 -13.19
C PHE A 166 7.63 -6.12 -13.57
N ALA A 167 6.89 -5.85 -14.65
CA ALA A 167 5.84 -6.74 -15.14
C ALA A 167 6.20 -7.39 -16.48
N GLY A 168 7.27 -6.96 -17.15
CA GLY A 168 7.67 -7.46 -18.46
C GLY A 168 6.70 -7.09 -19.58
N VAL A 169 5.85 -6.06 -19.40
CA VAL A 169 4.80 -5.68 -20.38
C VAL A 169 4.98 -4.23 -20.83
N ASP A 170 4.68 -3.98 -22.11
CA ASP A 170 4.51 -2.61 -22.61
C ASP A 170 3.04 -2.21 -22.44
N PRO A 171 2.73 -1.21 -21.59
CA PRO A 171 1.35 -0.81 -21.31
C PRO A 171 0.62 -0.18 -22.49
N ALA A 172 1.34 0.16 -23.57
CA ALA A 172 0.73 0.61 -24.83
C ALA A 172 0.18 -0.54 -25.67
N VAL A 173 0.50 -1.80 -25.34
CA VAL A 173 0.15 -2.99 -26.12
C VAL A 173 -0.55 -4.05 -25.28
N GLN A 174 -0.19 -4.14 -24.01
CA GLN A 174 -0.66 -5.17 -23.09
C GLN A 174 -1.13 -4.57 -21.75
N PRO A 175 -2.13 -5.15 -21.10
CA PRO A 175 -2.56 -4.68 -19.79
C PRO A 175 -1.49 -4.97 -18.72
N ILE A 176 -1.43 -4.10 -17.69
CA ILE A 176 -0.54 -4.27 -16.55
C ILE A 176 -1.24 -5.15 -15.51
N PRO A 177 -0.64 -6.25 -15.03
CA PRO A 177 -1.18 -7.02 -13.92
C PRO A 177 -0.98 -6.22 -12.62
N VAL A 178 -2.08 -5.95 -11.90
CA VAL A 178 -2.07 -5.13 -10.69
C VAL A 178 -2.82 -5.77 -9.54
N VAL A 179 -2.37 -5.49 -8.33
CA VAL A 179 -3.00 -5.92 -7.07
C VAL A 179 -3.07 -4.76 -6.08
N PRO A 180 -4.03 -4.74 -5.16
CA PRO A 180 -3.97 -3.82 -4.03
C PRO A 180 -2.70 -4.05 -3.21
N LEU A 181 -2.01 -2.95 -2.86
CA LEU A 181 -0.83 -3.01 -2.00
C LEU A 181 -0.98 -2.07 -0.80
N SER A 182 -0.41 -2.46 0.34
CA SER A 182 -0.45 -1.62 1.53
C SER A 182 0.41 -0.37 1.33
N LEU A 183 -0.16 0.79 1.68
CA LEU A 183 0.49 2.08 1.51
C LEU A 183 0.82 2.72 2.85
N ILE A 184 -0.17 2.94 3.70
CA ILE A 184 0.00 3.62 4.98
C ILE A 184 -1.08 3.19 5.98
N HIS A 185 -0.72 3.14 7.26
CA HIS A 185 -1.70 3.09 8.35
C HIS A 185 -2.39 4.45 8.47
N ILE A 186 -3.71 4.45 8.45
CA ILE A 186 -4.51 5.66 8.61
C ILE A 186 -4.77 5.83 10.11
N SER A 187 -4.08 6.78 10.73
CA SER A 187 -4.46 7.30 12.03
C SER A 187 -4.96 8.72 11.85
N GLU A 188 -6.11 9.05 12.41
CA GLU A 188 -6.47 10.46 12.55
C GLU A 188 -5.42 11.14 13.45
N PRO A 189 -4.86 12.28 13.03
CA PRO A 189 -4.06 13.07 13.93
C PRO A 189 -4.97 13.45 15.10
N THR A 190 -4.60 13.07 16.30
CA THR A 190 -5.30 13.46 17.51
C THR A 190 -5.37 14.99 17.50
N ARG A 191 -6.53 15.55 17.18
CA ARG A 191 -6.76 16.98 17.43
C ARG A 191 -6.67 17.13 18.94
N LEU A 192 -5.59 17.73 19.38
CA LEU A 192 -5.54 18.31 20.71
C LEU A 192 -6.64 19.39 20.73
N THR A 193 -7.80 19.02 21.22
CA THR A 193 -8.82 20.01 21.59
C THR A 193 -8.26 20.76 22.79
N SER A 194 -7.82 21.99 22.53
CA SER A 194 -7.49 22.98 23.55
C SER A 194 -8.71 23.29 24.41
#